data_32db5418031e24584c29fccc3fccff98
#
_entry.id   32db5418031e24584c29fccc3fccff98
#
_cell.length_a   1.000
_cell.length_b   1.000
_cell.length_c   1.000
_cell.angle_alpha   90.00
_cell.angle_beta   90.00
_cell.angle_gamma   90.00
#
_symmetry.space_group_name_H-M   'P 1'
#
loop_
_entity.id
_entity.type
_entity.pdbx_description
1 polymer ?
#
loop_
_entity_poly.entity_id
_entity_poly.type
_entity_poly.pdbx_seq_one_letter_code
_entity_poly.pdbx_strand_id
1 'polypeptide(L)'
;MKYLLLALALTCGWTAQAFNDDDVRMVKSMKKCVRCDLSGAALRNADLSNAILLGANLQSADLRGADLSNANLEQAKLRGANLQEAKLSGAYLSGAYLGAADLSGADMRDAQLYNADLTEAFIGKANLNNADMRQAKLIRADLSESNLIRADMSRSNLSAATLMGADLRLSLLNNAEFCNTTMPNGKVSYDDC
;
A
#
# COMPACT_ATOMS: atom_id res chain seq x y z
N MET A 1 -60.42 -7.37 0.00
CA MET A 1 -60.22 -6.13 -0.78
C MET A 1 -59.39 -5.20 0.05
N LYS A 2 -58.10 -5.05 -0.27
CA LYS A 2 -57.42 -3.77 -0.26
C LYS A 2 -55.99 -4.01 -0.77
N TYR A 3 -55.84 -3.59 -1.98
CA TYR A 3 -54.62 -3.58 -2.76
C TYR A 3 -53.71 -2.48 -2.30
N LEU A 4 -52.38 -2.77 -2.26
CA LEU A 4 -51.42 -2.15 -3.10
C LEU A 4 -51.03 -0.71 -2.78
N LEU A 5 -49.82 -0.56 -2.34
CA LEU A 5 -48.94 0.49 -2.87
C LEU A 5 -47.52 -0.03 -2.89
N LEU A 6 -47.15 -0.61 -4.03
CA LEU A 6 -45.75 -0.69 -4.44
C LEU A 6 -45.30 0.74 -4.73
N ALA A 7 -44.46 1.31 -3.88
CA ALA A 7 -43.70 2.46 -4.25
C ALA A 7 -42.45 2.01 -5.03
N LEU A 8 -42.50 2.22 -6.34
CA LEU A 8 -41.30 2.19 -7.17
C LEU A 8 -40.32 3.27 -6.66
N ALA A 9 -39.26 2.87 -6.04
CA ALA A 9 -38.06 3.66 -5.94
C ALA A 9 -37.14 3.29 -7.12
N LEU A 10 -37.45 3.85 -8.28
CA LEU A 10 -36.47 4.03 -9.35
C LEU A 10 -35.49 5.09 -8.89
N THR A 11 -34.32 4.70 -8.40
CA THR A 11 -33.24 5.62 -8.17
C THR A 11 -31.95 5.03 -8.72
N CYS A 12 -31.45 5.75 -9.70
CA CYS A 12 -30.05 5.86 -10.10
C CYS A 12 -29.14 4.67 -9.73
N GLY A 13 -28.69 3.98 -10.78
CA GLY A 13 -27.67 2.97 -10.69
C GLY A 13 -26.33 3.49 -10.17
N TRP A 14 -26.21 3.52 -8.86
CA TRP A 14 -24.94 3.40 -8.22
C TRP A 14 -24.82 1.94 -7.81
N THR A 15 -24.18 1.15 -8.64
CA THR A 15 -23.58 -0.09 -8.16
C THR A 15 -22.41 0.33 -7.25
N ALA A 16 -22.75 0.75 -6.05
CA ALA A 16 -21.77 0.76 -4.99
C ALA A 16 -21.28 -0.68 -4.88
N GLN A 17 -20.03 -0.89 -5.20
CA GLN A 17 -19.36 -2.15 -4.96
C GLN A 17 -19.40 -2.32 -3.43
N ALA A 18 -20.39 -3.07 -2.98
CA ALA A 18 -20.63 -3.24 -1.56
C ALA A 18 -19.52 -4.17 -1.03
N PHE A 19 -18.57 -3.57 -0.29
CA PHE A 19 -17.73 -4.37 0.61
C PHE A 19 -18.66 -5.15 1.55
N ASN A 20 -18.18 -6.30 2.01
CA ASN A 20 -18.96 -7.10 2.94
C ASN A 20 -18.96 -6.41 4.32
N ASP A 21 -20.08 -5.82 4.73
CA ASP A 21 -20.23 -5.15 6.04
C ASP A 21 -19.85 -6.06 7.20
N ASP A 22 -20.09 -7.38 7.07
CA ASP A 22 -19.73 -8.36 8.07
C ASP A 22 -18.20 -8.50 8.17
N ASP A 23 -17.47 -8.47 7.05
CA ASP A 23 -16.02 -8.52 7.02
C ASP A 23 -15.41 -7.27 7.67
N VAL A 24 -16.00 -6.09 7.43
CA VAL A 24 -15.57 -4.84 8.07
C VAL A 24 -15.80 -4.89 9.58
N ARG A 25 -16.95 -5.37 10.03
CA ARG A 25 -17.21 -5.55 11.47
C ARG A 25 -16.25 -6.55 12.10
N MET A 26 -16.02 -7.67 11.40
CA MET A 26 -15.12 -8.72 11.87
C MET A 26 -13.67 -8.23 11.99
N VAL A 27 -13.16 -7.53 11.01
CA VAL A 27 -11.77 -7.02 11.07
C VAL A 27 -11.59 -5.99 12.16
N LYS A 28 -12.58 -5.11 12.38
CA LYS A 28 -12.53 -4.10 13.45
C LYS A 28 -12.61 -4.71 14.86
N SER A 29 -13.35 -5.81 15.04
CA SER A 29 -13.54 -6.43 16.35
C SER A 29 -12.52 -7.52 16.66
N MET A 30 -12.20 -8.38 15.69
CA MET A 30 -11.37 -9.56 15.88
C MET A 30 -9.95 -9.40 15.31
N LYS A 31 -9.68 -8.33 14.56
CA LYS A 31 -8.40 -8.11 13.86
C LYS A 31 -8.00 -9.31 12.97
N LYS A 32 -8.98 -10.00 12.40
CA LYS A 32 -8.74 -11.16 11.53
C LYS A 32 -9.69 -11.16 10.35
N CYS A 33 -9.11 -11.20 9.15
CA CYS A 33 -9.87 -11.19 7.91
C CYS A 33 -9.03 -11.78 6.77
N VAL A 34 -8.86 -13.11 6.78
CA VAL A 34 -8.06 -13.82 5.78
C VAL A 34 -8.86 -13.96 4.48
N ARG A 35 -8.31 -13.45 3.37
CA ARG A 35 -8.91 -13.48 2.02
C ARG A 35 -10.32 -12.89 1.93
N CYS A 36 -10.73 -12.08 2.90
CA CYS A 36 -12.04 -11.43 2.91
C CYS A 36 -12.11 -10.24 1.95
N ASP A 37 -13.30 -9.68 1.77
CA ASP A 37 -13.52 -8.53 0.91
C ASP A 37 -13.74 -7.26 1.73
N LEU A 38 -12.70 -6.43 1.75
CA LEU A 38 -12.68 -5.09 2.35
C LEU A 38 -12.48 -4.01 1.27
N SER A 39 -12.81 -4.33 0.01
CA SER A 39 -12.62 -3.38 -1.10
C SER A 39 -13.49 -2.15 -0.91
N GLY A 40 -12.89 -0.95 -1.00
CA GLY A 40 -13.58 0.31 -0.76
C GLY A 40 -13.99 0.56 0.70
N ALA A 41 -13.60 -0.30 1.64
CA ALA A 41 -14.00 -0.16 3.05
C ALA A 41 -13.48 1.13 3.68
N ALA A 42 -14.32 1.78 4.50
CA ALA A 42 -13.94 2.94 5.30
C ALA A 42 -13.27 2.48 6.61
N LEU A 43 -11.92 2.44 6.58
CA LEU A 43 -11.08 1.99 7.69
C LEU A 43 -10.15 3.11 8.20
N ARG A 44 -10.52 4.36 7.95
CA ARG A 44 -9.75 5.52 8.39
C ARG A 44 -9.56 5.50 9.91
N ASN A 45 -8.31 5.70 10.36
CA ASN A 45 -7.89 5.69 11.75
C ASN A 45 -8.27 4.38 12.50
N ALA A 46 -8.57 3.29 11.79
CA ALA A 46 -8.89 2.02 12.43
C ALA A 46 -7.65 1.43 13.12
N ASP A 47 -7.83 0.85 14.30
CA ASP A 47 -6.79 0.05 14.93
C ASP A 47 -6.82 -1.37 14.36
N LEU A 48 -5.91 -1.63 13.44
CA LEU A 48 -5.65 -2.90 12.78
C LEU A 48 -4.24 -3.43 13.13
N SER A 49 -3.65 -2.92 14.22
CA SER A 49 -2.34 -3.37 14.69
C SER A 49 -2.36 -4.87 14.98
N ASN A 50 -1.35 -5.59 14.51
CA ASN A 50 -1.23 -7.06 14.57
C ASN A 50 -2.38 -7.82 13.88
N ALA A 51 -3.18 -7.17 13.03
CA ALA A 51 -4.29 -7.83 12.35
C ALA A 51 -3.80 -8.90 11.36
N ILE A 52 -4.57 -9.97 11.21
CA ILE A 52 -4.32 -11.02 10.21
C ILE A 52 -5.17 -10.73 8.98
N LEU A 53 -4.54 -10.13 7.96
CA LEU A 53 -5.15 -9.67 6.70
C LEU A 53 -4.57 -10.41 5.49
N LEU A 54 -4.04 -11.61 5.69
CA LEU A 54 -3.41 -12.43 4.66
C LEU A 54 -4.33 -12.57 3.44
N GLY A 55 -3.88 -12.08 2.28
CA GLY A 55 -4.61 -12.15 1.02
C GLY A 55 -5.94 -11.39 0.98
N ALA A 56 -6.22 -10.52 1.96
CA ALA A 56 -7.44 -9.72 2.00
C ALA A 56 -7.53 -8.78 0.78
N ASN A 57 -8.74 -8.55 0.29
CA ASN A 57 -9.01 -7.57 -0.75
C ASN A 57 -9.30 -6.20 -0.10
N LEU A 58 -8.34 -5.30 -0.17
CA LEU A 58 -8.38 -3.92 0.34
C LEU A 58 -8.29 -2.91 -0.81
N GLN A 59 -8.65 -3.31 -2.03
CA GLN A 59 -8.59 -2.42 -3.20
C GLN A 59 -9.43 -1.17 -2.95
N SER A 60 -8.87 0.00 -3.23
CA SER A 60 -9.53 1.30 -3.05
C SER A 60 -10.06 1.57 -1.63
N ALA A 61 -9.64 0.82 -0.61
CA ALA A 61 -10.02 1.08 0.79
C ALA A 61 -9.45 2.40 1.30
N ASP A 62 -10.17 3.08 2.17
CA ASP A 62 -9.70 4.26 2.88
C ASP A 62 -9.06 3.84 4.23
N LEU A 63 -7.73 3.75 4.23
CA LEU A 63 -6.90 3.35 5.38
C LEU A 63 -6.10 4.53 5.94
N ARG A 64 -6.48 5.77 5.64
CA ARG A 64 -5.75 6.96 6.11
C ARG A 64 -5.59 6.97 7.62
N GLY A 65 -4.36 7.14 8.09
CA GLY A 65 -4.04 7.17 9.50
C GLY A 65 -4.35 5.87 10.26
N ALA A 66 -4.71 4.77 9.56
CA ALA A 66 -4.94 3.49 10.22
C ALA A 66 -3.66 2.95 10.86
N ASP A 67 -3.80 2.26 11.98
CA ASP A 67 -2.70 1.55 12.61
C ASP A 67 -2.68 0.10 12.10
N LEU A 68 -1.73 -0.21 11.24
CA LEU A 68 -1.45 -1.53 10.67
C LEU A 68 -0.09 -2.06 11.16
N SER A 69 0.43 -1.53 12.27
CA SER A 69 1.71 -1.94 12.83
C SER A 69 1.73 -3.45 13.09
N ASN A 70 2.77 -4.14 12.58
CA ASN A 70 2.93 -5.58 12.64
C ASN A 70 1.77 -6.40 12.05
N ALA A 71 0.87 -5.80 11.26
CA ALA A 71 -0.20 -6.54 10.61
C ALA A 71 0.35 -7.50 9.54
N ASN A 72 -0.27 -8.66 9.39
CA ASN A 72 0.02 -9.58 8.29
C ASN A 72 -0.84 -9.23 7.08
N LEU A 73 -0.24 -8.57 6.10
CA LEU A 73 -0.80 -8.16 4.81
C LEU A 73 -0.17 -8.92 3.64
N GLU A 74 0.46 -10.08 3.90
CA GLU A 74 1.07 -10.87 2.83
C GLU A 74 0.05 -11.17 1.74
N GLN A 75 0.45 -10.95 0.47
CA GLN A 75 -0.40 -11.16 -0.70
C GLN A 75 -1.73 -10.38 -0.68
N ALA A 76 -1.91 -9.41 0.21
CA ALA A 76 -3.11 -8.57 0.23
C ALA A 76 -3.19 -7.72 -1.05
N LYS A 77 -4.43 -7.45 -1.50
CA LYS A 77 -4.70 -6.61 -2.66
C LYS A 77 -5.01 -5.20 -2.17
N LEU A 78 -4.06 -4.28 -2.33
CA LEU A 78 -4.13 -2.90 -1.87
C LEU A 78 -4.10 -1.90 -3.03
N ARG A 79 -4.38 -2.36 -4.27
CA ARG A 79 -4.31 -1.49 -5.44
C ARG A 79 -5.24 -0.29 -5.27
N GLY A 80 -4.68 0.93 -5.42
CA GLY A 80 -5.41 2.18 -5.29
C GLY A 80 -5.95 2.47 -3.89
N ALA A 81 -5.54 1.71 -2.85
CA ALA A 81 -5.89 2.01 -1.47
C ALA A 81 -5.25 3.31 -1.01
N ASN A 82 -5.94 4.05 -0.15
CA ASN A 82 -5.40 5.26 0.47
C ASN A 82 -4.85 4.93 1.86
N LEU A 83 -3.53 4.92 1.98
CA LEU A 83 -2.75 4.62 3.19
C LEU A 83 -1.97 5.85 3.69
N GLN A 84 -2.39 7.07 3.31
CA GLN A 84 -1.73 8.29 3.75
C GLN A 84 -1.61 8.32 5.28
N GLU A 85 -0.40 8.63 5.76
CA GLU A 85 -0.10 8.71 7.19
C GLU A 85 -0.42 7.43 8.00
N ALA A 86 -0.64 6.29 7.33
CA ALA A 86 -0.86 5.02 8.02
C ALA A 86 0.40 4.55 8.73
N LYS A 87 0.22 3.83 9.85
CA LYS A 87 1.31 3.19 10.57
C LYS A 87 1.42 1.75 10.09
N LEU A 88 2.53 1.44 9.44
CA LEU A 88 2.86 0.14 8.86
C LEU A 88 4.19 -0.39 9.39
N SER A 89 4.67 0.14 10.54
CA SER A 89 5.95 -0.31 11.07
C SER A 89 5.92 -1.80 11.41
N GLY A 90 6.92 -2.54 10.92
CA GLY A 90 7.00 -3.99 11.08
C GLY A 90 5.92 -4.78 10.35
N ALA A 91 5.10 -4.16 9.50
CA ALA A 91 4.05 -4.87 8.77
C ALA A 91 4.63 -5.87 7.75
N TYR A 92 3.98 -7.02 7.61
CA TYR A 92 4.32 -8.06 6.64
C TYR A 92 3.55 -7.82 5.35
N LEU A 93 4.23 -7.32 4.32
CA LEU A 93 3.67 -6.96 3.02
C LEU A 93 4.29 -7.77 1.87
N SER A 94 4.92 -8.91 2.18
CA SER A 94 5.58 -9.72 1.16
C SER A 94 4.60 -10.17 0.09
N GLY A 95 4.93 -9.90 -1.18
CA GLY A 95 4.08 -10.20 -2.32
C GLY A 95 2.75 -9.44 -2.36
N ALA A 96 2.55 -8.39 -1.55
CA ALA A 96 1.34 -7.56 -1.59
C ALA A 96 1.25 -6.75 -2.90
N TYR A 97 0.02 -6.46 -3.34
CA TYR A 97 -0.28 -5.70 -4.55
C TYR A 97 -0.67 -4.26 -4.18
N LEU A 98 0.30 -3.36 -4.17
CA LEU A 98 0.18 -1.96 -3.77
C LEU A 98 0.17 -1.00 -4.99
N GLY A 99 -0.07 -1.51 -6.19
CA GLY A 99 -0.04 -0.69 -7.39
C GLY A 99 -0.96 0.53 -7.28
N ALA A 100 -0.45 1.71 -7.60
CA ALA A 100 -1.17 2.99 -7.51
C ALA A 100 -1.78 3.29 -6.11
N ALA A 101 -1.31 2.64 -5.04
CA ALA A 101 -1.69 2.98 -3.67
C ALA A 101 -1.05 4.29 -3.23
N ASP A 102 -1.73 5.04 -2.36
CA ASP A 102 -1.19 6.25 -1.76
C ASP A 102 -0.68 5.97 -0.35
N LEU A 103 0.64 5.92 -0.21
CA LEU A 103 1.41 5.67 1.03
C LEU A 103 2.13 6.94 1.49
N SER A 104 1.72 8.12 0.98
CA SER A 104 2.40 9.38 1.29
C SER A 104 2.44 9.62 2.80
N GLY A 105 3.63 9.88 3.33
CA GLY A 105 3.86 10.12 4.75
C GLY A 105 3.64 8.91 5.67
N ALA A 106 3.43 7.71 5.13
CA ALA A 106 3.25 6.51 5.95
C ALA A 106 4.52 6.14 6.74
N ASP A 107 4.35 5.59 7.92
CA ASP A 107 5.43 5.00 8.71
C ASP A 107 5.58 3.51 8.38
N MET A 108 6.57 3.18 7.57
CA MET A 108 6.85 1.83 7.06
C MET A 108 8.19 1.30 7.58
N ARG A 109 8.66 1.79 8.72
CA ARG A 109 9.92 1.32 9.32
C ARG A 109 9.87 -0.18 9.56
N ASP A 110 10.95 -0.87 9.24
CA ASP A 110 11.08 -2.32 9.40
C ASP A 110 10.02 -3.15 8.63
N ALA A 111 9.26 -2.54 7.72
CA ALA A 111 8.24 -3.24 6.93
C ALA A 111 8.88 -4.26 5.98
N GLN A 112 8.22 -5.41 5.80
CA GLN A 112 8.66 -6.49 4.93
C GLN A 112 7.92 -6.44 3.59
N LEU A 113 8.53 -5.83 2.58
CA LEU A 113 7.98 -5.61 1.24
C LEU A 113 8.64 -6.51 0.18
N TYR A 114 9.22 -7.66 0.60
CA TYR A 114 9.86 -8.58 -0.32
C TYR A 114 8.91 -8.96 -1.47
N ASN A 115 9.36 -8.74 -2.73
CA ASN A 115 8.58 -9.05 -3.94
C ASN A 115 7.19 -8.36 -3.99
N ALA A 116 6.98 -7.25 -3.28
CA ALA A 116 5.74 -6.48 -3.36
C ALA A 116 5.66 -5.71 -4.68
N ASP A 117 4.44 -5.52 -5.20
CA ASP A 117 4.17 -4.70 -6.38
C ASP A 117 3.72 -3.30 -5.95
N LEU A 118 4.60 -2.33 -6.10
CA LEU A 118 4.43 -0.91 -5.79
C LEU A 118 4.44 -0.07 -7.07
N THR A 119 4.10 -0.67 -8.22
CA THR A 119 4.06 0.02 -9.50
C THR A 119 3.13 1.23 -9.43
N GLU A 120 3.62 2.41 -9.81
CA GLU A 120 2.87 3.67 -9.78
C GLU A 120 2.39 4.11 -8.37
N ALA A 121 2.90 3.52 -7.29
CA ALA A 121 2.53 3.91 -5.94
C ALA A 121 3.12 5.28 -5.54
N PHE A 122 2.37 6.03 -4.73
CA PHE A 122 2.80 7.29 -4.14
C PHE A 122 3.37 7.02 -2.74
N ILE A 123 4.70 7.15 -2.59
CA ILE A 123 5.43 6.80 -1.36
C ILE A 123 6.21 8.04 -0.86
N GLY A 124 5.86 9.20 -1.38
CA GLY A 124 6.53 10.45 -1.03
C GLY A 124 6.49 10.73 0.47
N LYS A 125 7.61 11.19 1.03
CA LYS A 125 7.78 11.50 2.47
C LYS A 125 7.53 10.32 3.42
N ALA A 126 7.38 9.11 2.93
CA ALA A 126 7.22 7.92 3.79
C ALA A 126 8.52 7.60 4.52
N ASN A 127 8.39 6.99 5.69
CA ASN A 127 9.54 6.50 6.44
C ASN A 127 9.72 5.01 6.22
N LEU A 128 10.68 4.65 5.37
CA LEU A 128 11.06 3.27 4.99
C LEU A 128 12.39 2.85 5.64
N ASN A 129 12.78 3.49 6.74
CA ASN A 129 14.02 3.13 7.43
C ASN A 129 14.04 1.62 7.74
N ASN A 130 15.12 0.96 7.31
CA ASN A 130 15.33 -0.47 7.55
C ASN A 130 14.28 -1.41 6.90
N ALA A 131 13.48 -0.93 5.92
CA ALA A 131 12.52 -1.77 5.23
C ALA A 131 13.19 -2.79 4.30
N ASP A 132 12.64 -4.00 4.20
CA ASP A 132 13.05 -5.01 3.23
C ASP A 132 12.21 -4.87 1.95
N MET A 133 12.80 -4.25 0.93
CA MET A 133 12.18 -4.02 -0.38
C MET A 133 12.84 -4.84 -1.48
N ARG A 134 13.53 -5.94 -1.11
CA ARG A 134 14.22 -6.78 -2.09
C ARG A 134 13.24 -7.34 -3.12
N GLN A 135 13.63 -7.29 -4.40
CA GLN A 135 12.81 -7.73 -5.53
C GLN A 135 11.47 -6.99 -5.68
N ALA A 136 11.25 -5.89 -4.96
CA ALA A 136 10.03 -5.09 -5.11
C ALA A 136 9.97 -4.44 -6.50
N LYS A 137 8.75 -4.32 -7.04
CA LYS A 137 8.49 -3.59 -8.28
C LYS A 137 8.10 -2.16 -7.92
N LEU A 138 8.97 -1.20 -8.22
CA LEU A 138 8.81 0.21 -7.94
C LEU A 138 8.71 1.03 -9.25
N ILE A 139 8.28 0.39 -10.34
CA ILE A 139 8.19 1.01 -11.66
C ILE A 139 7.26 2.22 -11.59
N ARG A 140 7.76 3.40 -11.98
CA ARG A 140 7.04 4.69 -11.93
C ARG A 140 6.56 5.10 -10.52
N ALA A 141 7.07 4.50 -9.46
CA ALA A 141 6.71 4.90 -8.10
C ALA A 141 7.30 6.28 -7.76
N ASP A 142 6.58 7.04 -6.94
CA ASP A 142 7.07 8.29 -6.37
C ASP A 142 7.59 8.05 -4.95
N LEU A 143 8.91 8.09 -4.78
CA LEU A 143 9.61 7.99 -3.49
C LEU A 143 10.26 9.32 -3.09
N SER A 144 9.77 10.43 -3.62
CA SER A 144 10.35 11.75 -3.35
C SER A 144 10.37 12.08 -1.86
N GLU A 145 11.47 12.64 -1.39
CA GLU A 145 11.68 13.03 0.01
C GLU A 145 11.48 11.89 1.04
N SER A 146 11.42 10.63 0.63
CA SER A 146 11.27 9.49 1.54
C SER A 146 12.56 9.20 2.31
N ASN A 147 12.42 8.64 3.51
CA ASN A 147 13.53 8.14 4.31
C ASN A 147 13.77 6.66 4.00
N LEU A 148 14.79 6.36 3.22
CA LEU A 148 15.21 5.03 2.81
C LEU A 148 16.50 4.57 3.50
N ILE A 149 16.87 5.22 4.62
CA ILE A 149 18.09 4.88 5.35
C ILE A 149 18.06 3.38 5.71
N ARG A 150 19.12 2.64 5.35
CA ARG A 150 19.27 1.21 5.58
C ARG A 150 18.19 0.33 4.91
N ALA A 151 17.36 0.85 4.04
CA ALA A 151 16.43 0.01 3.28
C ALA A 151 17.21 -0.94 2.35
N ASP A 152 16.76 -2.18 2.24
CA ASP A 152 17.31 -3.13 1.27
C ASP A 152 16.41 -3.17 0.02
N MET A 153 16.88 -2.54 -1.06
CA MET A 153 16.25 -2.52 -2.38
C MET A 153 16.99 -3.40 -3.38
N SER A 154 17.78 -4.36 -2.90
CA SER A 154 18.53 -5.24 -3.79
C SER A 154 17.61 -5.99 -4.76
N ARG A 155 17.96 -5.98 -6.05
CA ARG A 155 17.18 -6.57 -7.15
C ARG A 155 15.77 -5.99 -7.33
N SER A 156 15.50 -4.81 -6.79
CA SER A 156 14.23 -4.10 -7.06
C SER A 156 14.27 -3.46 -8.45
N ASN A 157 13.10 -3.22 -9.02
CA ASN A 157 12.97 -2.48 -10.27
C ASN A 157 12.44 -1.07 -10.00
N LEU A 158 13.31 -0.08 -10.17
CA LEU A 158 13.03 1.35 -9.98
C LEU A 158 12.85 2.10 -11.30
N SER A 159 12.64 1.39 -12.42
CA SER A 159 12.52 2.00 -13.73
C SER A 159 11.45 3.10 -13.76
N ALA A 160 11.81 4.26 -14.25
CA ALA A 160 10.98 5.47 -14.33
C ALA A 160 10.47 5.97 -12.95
N ALA A 161 10.99 5.48 -11.83
CA ALA A 161 10.67 5.98 -10.50
C ALA A 161 11.32 7.34 -10.23
N THR A 162 10.79 8.10 -9.25
CA THR A 162 11.46 9.28 -8.74
C THR A 162 11.87 9.11 -7.28
N LEU A 163 13.16 9.37 -7.02
CA LEU A 163 13.80 9.38 -5.70
C LEU A 163 14.20 10.79 -5.28
N MET A 164 13.69 11.84 -5.96
CA MET A 164 14.14 13.20 -5.72
C MET A 164 14.07 13.58 -4.23
N GLY A 165 15.21 13.99 -3.67
CA GLY A 165 15.30 14.34 -2.25
C GLY A 165 15.22 13.18 -1.27
N ALA A 166 15.13 11.93 -1.72
CA ALA A 166 15.12 10.76 -0.85
C ALA A 166 16.48 10.55 -0.15
N ASP A 167 16.43 10.05 1.08
CA ASP A 167 17.64 9.74 1.86
C ASP A 167 18.00 8.27 1.73
N LEU A 168 19.00 7.96 0.91
CA LEU A 168 19.49 6.61 0.60
C LEU A 168 20.70 6.18 1.45
N ARG A 169 21.03 6.89 2.52
CA ARG A 169 22.22 6.55 3.32
C ARG A 169 22.15 5.12 3.83
N LEU A 170 23.22 4.37 3.63
CA LEU A 170 23.35 2.97 4.05
C LEU A 170 22.32 2.02 3.42
N SER A 171 21.55 2.44 2.43
CA SER A 171 20.66 1.55 1.69
C SER A 171 21.45 0.57 0.81
N LEU A 172 20.87 -0.60 0.55
CA LEU A 172 21.44 -1.62 -0.33
C LEU A 172 20.70 -1.60 -1.67
N LEU A 173 21.45 -1.41 -2.76
CA LEU A 173 20.93 -1.26 -4.12
C LEU A 173 21.56 -2.29 -5.07
N ASN A 174 22.05 -3.44 -4.55
CA ASN A 174 22.74 -4.43 -5.35
C ASN A 174 21.83 -5.01 -6.44
N ASN A 175 22.22 -4.84 -7.71
CA ASN A 175 21.45 -5.27 -8.87
C ASN A 175 20.02 -4.67 -8.92
N ALA A 176 19.81 -3.47 -8.36
CA ALA A 176 18.59 -2.71 -8.59
C ALA A 176 18.63 -2.08 -9.99
N GLU A 177 17.48 -2.04 -10.67
CA GLU A 177 17.34 -1.48 -12.03
C GLU A 177 16.92 -0.02 -11.98
N PHE A 178 17.64 0.87 -12.73
CA PHE A 178 17.46 2.34 -12.69
C PHE A 178 17.15 2.96 -14.06
N CYS A 179 16.54 2.23 -14.97
CA CYS A 179 16.23 2.79 -16.29
C CYS A 179 15.30 4.01 -16.19
N ASN A 180 15.75 5.18 -16.65
CA ASN A 180 15.01 6.44 -16.61
C ASN A 180 14.56 6.87 -15.19
N THR A 181 15.35 6.54 -14.17
CA THR A 181 15.05 6.83 -12.76
C THR A 181 15.59 8.19 -12.34
N THR A 182 14.78 9.03 -11.71
CA THR A 182 15.24 10.29 -11.11
C THR A 182 15.89 10.01 -9.76
N MET A 183 17.19 10.26 -9.65
CA MET A 183 17.99 10.05 -8.44
C MET A 183 17.78 11.18 -7.40
N PRO A 184 18.21 11.01 -6.14
CA PRO A 184 17.99 12.01 -5.09
C PRO A 184 18.49 13.41 -5.39
N ASN A 185 19.52 13.54 -6.20
CA ASN A 185 20.09 14.81 -6.63
C ASN A 185 19.40 15.43 -7.87
N GLY A 186 18.27 14.87 -8.30
CA GLY A 186 17.50 15.30 -9.46
C GLY A 186 18.06 14.87 -10.82
N LYS A 187 19.19 14.16 -10.86
CA LYS A 187 19.73 13.61 -12.12
C LYS A 187 18.98 12.34 -12.49
N VAL A 188 18.77 12.15 -13.80
CA VAL A 188 18.17 10.93 -14.32
C VAL A 188 19.25 9.89 -14.59
N SER A 189 19.11 8.68 -14.05
CA SER A 189 19.93 7.53 -14.40
C SER A 189 19.27 6.77 -15.54
N TYR A 190 20.10 6.31 -16.46
CA TYR A 190 19.74 5.43 -17.56
C TYR A 190 20.54 4.12 -17.48
N ASP A 191 21.12 3.84 -16.31
CA ASP A 191 21.77 2.58 -16.06
C ASP A 191 20.70 1.48 -16.17
N ASP A 192 21.05 0.36 -16.76
CA ASP A 192 20.14 -0.81 -16.94
C ASP A 192 18.97 -0.58 -17.95
N CYS A 193 19.05 0.44 -18.83
CA CYS A 193 18.17 0.53 -19.99
C CYS A 193 18.69 -0.42 -21.09
#